data_b3bc7eb2cecc6db513709fff6af3f81b
#
_entry.id   b3bc7eb2cecc6db513709fff6af3f81b
#
_cell.length_a   1.000
_cell.length_b   1.000
_cell.length_c   1.000
_cell.angle_alpha   90.00
_cell.angle_beta   90.00
_cell.angle_gamma   90.00
#
_symmetry.space_group_name_H-M   'P 1'
#
loop_
_entity.id
_entity.type
_entity.pdbx_description
1 polymer ?
#
loop_
_entity_poly.entity_id
_entity_poly.type
_entity_poly.pdbx_seq_one_letter_code
_entity_poly.pdbx_strand_id
1 'polypeptide(L)'
;VSDFDTLAAACIKHDIKMILVGPEEPLVKGVYDFFKNNAATKDILVIGPSKAAAQLEGSKAFAKDFMSRHNIPTATYKEFTNDNYDEGMSYIKAHSLPVVLKADGLAAGKGVLICQNNIEALSEFELMLHRSKFGEAGKKVVVEEFLKGIELSVFVLTDGENYLVLPSAKDYKRIGEGDTGLNTGGMGAVSPVPFADEKKKKKV
;
A
#
# COMPACT_ATOMS: atom_id res chain seq x y z
N VAL A 1 -4.56 -12.38 13.75
CA VAL A 1 -4.87 -12.63 12.33
C VAL A 1 -3.67 -13.21 11.59
N SER A 2 -2.46 -13.04 12.13
CA SER A 2 -1.23 -13.59 11.52
C SER A 2 -0.82 -14.98 12.05
N ASP A 3 -1.63 -15.57 12.90
CA ASP A 3 -1.50 -16.98 13.33
C ASP A 3 -2.32 -17.86 12.36
N PHE A 4 -1.65 -18.35 11.34
CA PHE A 4 -2.31 -19.10 10.27
C PHE A 4 -2.71 -20.51 10.68
N ASP A 5 -2.04 -21.10 11.66
CA ASP A 5 -2.40 -22.42 12.20
C ASP A 5 -3.74 -22.34 12.94
N THR A 6 -3.91 -21.34 13.82
CA THR A 6 -5.17 -21.10 14.50
C THR A 6 -6.30 -20.76 13.52
N LEU A 7 -6.00 -19.97 12.49
CA LEU A 7 -6.98 -19.64 11.44
C LEU A 7 -7.41 -20.90 10.66
N ALA A 8 -6.45 -21.72 10.26
CA ALA A 8 -6.73 -22.99 9.56
C ALA A 8 -7.56 -23.94 10.42
N ALA A 9 -7.21 -24.11 11.69
CA ALA A 9 -7.98 -24.93 12.64
C ALA A 9 -9.44 -24.42 12.78
N ALA A 10 -9.64 -23.10 12.85
CA ALA A 10 -10.97 -22.51 12.90
C ALA A 10 -11.74 -22.76 11.60
N CYS A 11 -11.12 -22.61 10.44
CA CYS A 11 -11.76 -22.90 9.16
C CYS A 11 -12.21 -24.35 9.05
N ILE A 12 -11.40 -25.30 9.47
CA ILE A 12 -11.73 -26.73 9.47
C ILE A 12 -12.87 -27.00 10.44
N LYS A 13 -12.75 -26.50 11.68
CA LYS A 13 -13.76 -26.69 12.73
C LYS A 13 -15.15 -26.21 12.32
N HIS A 14 -15.22 -25.09 11.58
CA HIS A 14 -16.49 -24.45 11.18
C HIS A 14 -16.88 -24.75 9.73
N ASP A 15 -16.23 -25.72 9.08
CA ASP A 15 -16.47 -26.11 7.68
C ASP A 15 -16.49 -24.94 6.70
N ILE A 16 -15.56 -23.99 6.87
CA ILE A 16 -15.43 -22.82 6.01
C ILE A 16 -14.91 -23.26 4.64
N LYS A 17 -15.58 -22.85 3.58
CA LYS A 17 -15.22 -23.18 2.19
C LYS A 17 -14.48 -22.05 1.49
N MET A 18 -14.60 -20.81 1.98
CA MET A 18 -14.00 -19.65 1.38
C MET A 18 -13.62 -18.63 2.45
N ILE A 19 -12.45 -18.03 2.30
CA ILE A 19 -12.01 -16.89 3.10
C ILE A 19 -11.70 -15.69 2.19
N LEU A 20 -12.19 -14.51 2.56
CA LEU A 20 -11.81 -13.25 1.96
C LEU A 20 -10.88 -12.51 2.91
N VAL A 21 -9.67 -12.23 2.47
CA VAL A 21 -8.65 -11.59 3.30
C VAL A 21 -8.68 -10.09 3.06
N GLY A 22 -9.27 -9.34 4.01
CA GLY A 22 -9.36 -7.89 3.92
C GLY A 22 -8.07 -7.15 4.29
N PRO A 23 -7.37 -7.51 5.41
CA PRO A 23 -6.13 -6.83 5.80
C PRO A 23 -4.95 -7.23 4.92
N GLU A 24 -4.07 -6.26 4.64
CA GLU A 24 -2.87 -6.46 3.83
C GLU A 24 -1.77 -7.30 4.52
N GLU A 25 -1.62 -7.18 5.84
CA GLU A 25 -0.55 -7.84 6.58
C GLU A 25 -0.56 -9.39 6.46
N PRO A 26 -1.69 -10.10 6.63
CA PRO A 26 -1.76 -11.53 6.41
C PRO A 26 -1.40 -11.93 4.97
N LEU A 27 -1.76 -11.13 3.98
CA LEU A 27 -1.45 -11.37 2.58
C LEU A 27 0.07 -11.29 2.34
N VAL A 28 0.70 -10.23 2.81
CA VAL A 28 2.15 -10.02 2.74
C VAL A 28 2.91 -11.13 3.48
N LYS A 29 2.37 -11.63 4.60
CA LYS A 29 2.92 -12.77 5.35
C LYS A 29 2.69 -14.12 4.68
N GLY A 30 1.81 -14.20 3.67
CA GLY A 30 1.62 -15.39 2.84
C GLY A 30 0.50 -16.33 3.28
N VAL A 31 -0.60 -15.80 3.81
CA VAL A 31 -1.76 -16.62 4.18
C VAL A 31 -2.29 -17.44 3.01
N TYR A 32 -2.29 -16.90 1.79
CA TYR A 32 -2.69 -17.63 0.58
C TYR A 32 -1.83 -18.88 0.39
N ASP A 33 -0.51 -18.70 0.38
CA ASP A 33 0.47 -19.78 0.17
C ASP A 33 0.41 -20.82 1.29
N PHE A 34 0.21 -20.38 2.54
CA PHE A 34 0.03 -21.27 3.67
C PHE A 34 -1.17 -22.20 3.47
N PHE A 35 -2.34 -21.66 3.13
CA PHE A 35 -3.54 -22.46 2.91
C PHE A 35 -3.41 -23.41 1.71
N LYS A 36 -2.81 -22.97 0.60
CA LYS A 36 -2.64 -23.77 -0.61
C LYS A 36 -1.63 -24.89 -0.45
N ASN A 37 -0.61 -24.72 0.39
CA ASN A 37 0.41 -25.72 0.65
C ASN A 37 0.07 -26.70 1.78
N ASN A 38 -1.02 -26.46 2.51
CA ASN A 38 -1.48 -27.32 3.60
C ASN A 38 -2.57 -28.28 3.11
N ALA A 39 -2.32 -29.59 3.20
CA ALA A 39 -3.23 -30.64 2.71
C ALA A 39 -4.65 -30.54 3.29
N ALA A 40 -4.79 -30.08 4.52
CA ALA A 40 -6.11 -29.94 5.19
C ALA A 40 -6.91 -28.70 4.76
N THR A 41 -6.27 -27.71 4.13
CA THR A 41 -6.90 -26.43 3.78
C THR A 41 -6.79 -26.04 2.30
N LYS A 42 -6.04 -26.81 1.48
CA LYS A 42 -5.78 -26.50 0.07
C LYS A 42 -7.05 -26.29 -0.77
N ASP A 43 -8.13 -26.95 -0.40
CA ASP A 43 -9.42 -26.89 -1.09
C ASP A 43 -10.29 -25.71 -0.61
N ILE A 44 -9.89 -25.00 0.45
CA ILE A 44 -10.54 -23.76 0.88
C ILE A 44 -10.16 -22.67 -0.11
N LEU A 45 -11.16 -22.00 -0.68
CA LEU A 45 -10.94 -20.88 -1.58
C LEU A 45 -10.41 -19.67 -0.79
N VAL A 46 -9.23 -19.18 -1.13
CA VAL A 46 -8.65 -17.97 -0.54
C VAL A 46 -8.74 -16.83 -1.54
N ILE A 47 -9.53 -15.81 -1.23
CA ILE A 47 -9.63 -14.59 -2.02
C ILE A 47 -8.57 -13.61 -1.52
N GLY A 48 -7.54 -13.43 -2.31
CA GLY A 48 -6.38 -12.58 -2.04
C GLY A 48 -5.15 -13.04 -2.81
N PRO A 49 -4.15 -12.17 -2.97
CA PRO A 49 -2.93 -12.49 -3.72
C PRO A 49 -2.04 -13.50 -2.97
N SER A 50 -1.19 -14.18 -3.73
CA SER A 50 -0.06 -14.92 -3.17
C SER A 50 0.92 -13.98 -2.45
N LYS A 51 1.81 -14.54 -1.61
CA LYS A 51 2.86 -13.76 -0.94
C LYS A 51 3.73 -12.97 -1.92
N ALA A 52 4.03 -13.57 -3.08
CA ALA A 52 4.81 -12.90 -4.12
C ALA A 52 4.05 -11.70 -4.73
N ALA A 53 2.77 -11.85 -5.05
CA ALA A 53 1.95 -10.77 -5.58
C ALA A 53 1.64 -9.70 -4.53
N ALA A 54 1.49 -10.08 -3.26
CA ALA A 54 1.26 -9.17 -2.15
C ALA A 54 2.44 -8.21 -1.88
N GLN A 55 3.63 -8.45 -2.49
CA GLN A 55 4.74 -7.50 -2.43
C GLN A 55 4.40 -6.15 -3.09
N LEU A 56 3.45 -6.10 -4.01
CA LEU A 56 2.94 -4.83 -4.56
C LEU A 56 2.36 -3.90 -3.49
N GLU A 57 1.87 -4.44 -2.38
CA GLU A 57 1.43 -3.67 -1.21
C GLU A 57 2.50 -3.67 -0.11
N GLY A 58 3.22 -4.77 0.04
CA GLY A 58 4.21 -4.97 1.11
C GLY A 58 5.47 -4.11 0.98
N SER A 59 5.83 -3.70 -0.23
CA SER A 59 6.99 -2.85 -0.51
C SER A 59 6.64 -1.81 -1.57
N LYS A 60 6.72 -0.54 -1.19
CA LYS A 60 6.47 0.58 -2.11
C LYS A 60 7.54 0.66 -3.19
N ALA A 61 8.79 0.36 -2.85
CA ALA A 61 9.90 0.29 -3.79
C ALA A 61 9.66 -0.81 -4.83
N PHE A 62 9.25 -2.00 -4.41
CA PHE A 62 8.89 -3.09 -5.33
C PHE A 62 7.73 -2.69 -6.24
N ALA A 63 6.68 -2.08 -5.68
CA ALA A 63 5.53 -1.61 -6.46
C ALA A 63 5.94 -0.56 -7.51
N LYS A 64 6.79 0.38 -7.14
CA LYS A 64 7.31 1.42 -8.05
C LYS A 64 8.15 0.83 -9.18
N ASP A 65 9.07 -0.07 -8.86
CA ASP A 65 9.87 -0.79 -9.87
C ASP A 65 8.97 -1.61 -10.81
N PHE A 66 7.99 -2.32 -10.26
CA PHE A 66 7.01 -3.07 -11.05
C PHE A 66 6.25 -2.13 -12.01
N MET A 67 5.70 -1.03 -11.51
CA MET A 67 4.98 -0.06 -12.34
C MET A 67 5.86 0.53 -13.44
N SER A 68 7.12 0.85 -13.12
CA SER A 68 8.08 1.37 -14.09
C SER A 68 8.37 0.35 -15.20
N ARG A 69 8.63 -0.91 -14.83
CA ARG A 69 8.92 -1.99 -15.80
C ARG A 69 7.73 -2.29 -16.73
N HIS A 70 6.53 -2.09 -16.26
CA HIS A 70 5.29 -2.36 -17.00
C HIS A 70 4.64 -1.11 -17.61
N ASN A 71 5.32 0.05 -17.56
CA ASN A 71 4.81 1.33 -18.06
C ASN A 71 3.46 1.72 -17.44
N ILE A 72 3.23 1.37 -16.19
CA ILE A 72 2.04 1.77 -15.42
C ILE A 72 2.30 3.18 -14.88
N PRO A 73 1.43 4.16 -15.16
CA PRO A 73 1.60 5.52 -14.66
C PRO A 73 1.69 5.58 -13.14
N THR A 74 2.71 6.26 -12.65
CA THR A 74 2.91 6.47 -11.21
C THR A 74 3.67 7.77 -10.97
N ALA A 75 3.65 8.29 -9.74
CA ALA A 75 4.45 9.46 -9.36
C ALA A 75 5.94 9.21 -9.61
N THR A 76 6.64 10.23 -10.10
CA THR A 76 8.11 10.23 -10.18
C THR A 76 8.70 9.95 -8.81
N TYR A 77 9.68 9.07 -8.72
CA TYR A 77 10.21 8.63 -7.43
C TYR A 77 11.71 8.33 -7.47
N LYS A 78 12.31 8.31 -6.29
CA LYS A 78 13.64 7.75 -6.05
C LYS A 78 13.70 7.08 -4.68
N GLU A 79 14.49 6.00 -4.59
CA GLU A 79 14.65 5.21 -3.38
C GLU A 79 15.95 5.55 -2.68
N PHE A 80 15.90 5.58 -1.34
CA PHE A 80 17.07 5.87 -0.51
C PHE A 80 17.12 4.95 0.70
N THR A 81 18.34 4.58 1.06
CA THR A 81 18.71 3.82 2.25
C THR A 81 19.81 4.57 3.00
N ASN A 82 20.30 4.02 4.10
CA ASN A 82 21.46 4.59 4.79
C ASN A 82 22.71 4.65 3.91
N ASP A 83 22.86 3.74 2.92
CA ASP A 83 24.04 3.68 2.08
C ASP A 83 24.15 4.86 1.09
N ASN A 84 23.01 5.44 0.71
CA ASN A 84 22.95 6.59 -0.19
C ASN A 84 22.23 7.81 0.44
N TYR A 85 22.36 7.96 1.75
CA TYR A 85 21.71 9.02 2.53
C TYR A 85 22.04 10.44 2.03
N ASP A 86 23.31 10.75 1.78
CA ASP A 86 23.75 12.08 1.32
C ASP A 86 23.19 12.44 -0.06
N GLU A 87 23.06 11.42 -0.92
CA GLU A 87 22.39 11.58 -2.22
C GLU A 87 20.91 11.90 -2.01
N GLY A 88 20.24 11.22 -1.06
CA GLY A 88 18.86 11.48 -0.67
C GLY A 88 18.64 12.90 -0.17
N MET A 89 19.52 13.38 0.71
CA MET A 89 19.50 14.76 1.20
C MET A 89 19.63 15.78 0.05
N SER A 90 20.53 15.51 -0.89
CA SER A 90 20.73 16.36 -2.07
C SER A 90 19.53 16.34 -3.01
N TYR A 91 18.95 15.17 -3.23
CA TYR A 91 17.76 14.99 -4.04
C TYR A 91 16.55 15.75 -3.47
N ILE A 92 16.30 15.64 -2.15
CA ILE A 92 15.21 16.35 -1.49
C ILE A 92 15.38 17.86 -1.57
N LYS A 93 16.61 18.38 -1.40
CA LYS A 93 16.90 19.82 -1.53
C LYS A 93 16.57 20.38 -2.91
N ALA A 94 16.75 19.58 -3.95
CA ALA A 94 16.49 19.96 -5.35
C ALA A 94 15.06 19.63 -5.80
N HIS A 95 14.28 18.90 -4.97
CA HIS A 95 12.94 18.45 -5.34
C HIS A 95 11.91 19.58 -5.25
N SER A 96 10.88 19.51 -6.11
CA SER A 96 9.73 20.42 -6.03
C SER A 96 8.90 20.14 -4.79
N LEU A 97 8.30 21.19 -4.25
CA LEU A 97 7.43 21.12 -3.06
C LEU A 97 5.94 21.17 -3.45
N PRO A 98 5.08 20.53 -2.67
CA PRO A 98 5.40 19.63 -1.58
C PRO A 98 6.04 18.33 -2.06
N VAL A 99 6.89 17.73 -1.23
CA VAL A 99 7.52 16.43 -1.48
C VAL A 99 6.91 15.36 -0.59
N VAL A 100 6.79 14.13 -1.10
CA VAL A 100 6.22 13.01 -0.37
C VAL A 100 7.32 12.02 0.03
N LEU A 101 7.41 11.73 1.32
CA LEU A 101 8.31 10.72 1.87
C LEU A 101 7.48 9.51 2.31
N LYS A 102 7.86 8.31 1.87
CA LYS A 102 7.17 7.06 2.21
C LYS A 102 8.15 6.04 2.77
N ALA A 103 7.89 5.55 3.98
CA ALA A 103 8.56 4.35 4.48
C ALA A 103 8.17 3.15 3.59
N ASP A 104 9.14 2.32 3.20
CA ASP A 104 8.93 1.27 2.20
C ASP A 104 7.94 0.19 2.64
N GLY A 105 8.04 -0.28 3.89
CA GLY A 105 7.20 -1.37 4.40
C GLY A 105 5.82 -0.93 4.88
N LEU A 106 5.09 -1.90 5.43
CA LEU A 106 3.79 -1.66 6.07
C LEU A 106 4.00 -0.80 7.34
N ALA A 107 3.35 0.35 7.39
CA ALA A 107 3.41 1.29 8.50
C ALA A 107 2.01 1.72 8.98
N ALA A 108 0.98 0.88 8.75
CA ALA A 108 -0.42 1.11 9.14
C ALA A 108 -0.93 2.51 8.71
N GLY A 109 -0.62 2.93 7.48
CA GLY A 109 -1.01 4.22 6.93
C GLY A 109 -0.22 5.43 7.46
N LYS A 110 0.67 5.23 8.45
CA LYS A 110 1.42 6.32 9.10
C LYS A 110 2.77 6.62 8.46
N GLY A 111 3.24 5.75 7.58
CA GLY A 111 4.56 5.85 6.93
C GLY A 111 4.60 6.80 5.72
N VAL A 112 3.59 7.65 5.51
CA VAL A 112 3.52 8.60 4.41
C VAL A 112 3.46 10.02 4.97
N LEU A 113 4.43 10.84 4.59
CA LEU A 113 4.55 12.24 5.03
C LEU A 113 4.57 13.15 3.80
N ILE A 114 3.77 14.20 3.83
CA ILE A 114 3.70 15.23 2.78
C ILE A 114 4.34 16.49 3.36
N CYS A 115 5.59 16.74 3.00
CA CYS A 115 6.39 17.83 3.53
C CYS A 115 6.22 19.09 2.68
N GLN A 116 5.87 20.19 3.33
CA GLN A 116 5.58 21.46 2.67
C GLN A 116 6.82 22.31 2.40
N ASN A 117 7.93 22.00 3.05
CA ASN A 117 9.19 22.71 2.91
C ASN A 117 10.39 21.77 3.08
N ASN A 118 11.56 22.22 2.61
CA ASN A 118 12.77 21.39 2.64
C ASN A 118 13.27 21.08 4.05
N ILE A 119 13.08 21.97 5.03
CA ILE A 119 13.56 21.76 6.41
C ILE A 119 12.80 20.57 7.01
N GLU A 120 11.49 20.58 6.87
CA GLU A 120 10.62 19.49 7.30
C GLU A 120 11.00 18.18 6.60
N ALA A 121 11.13 18.21 5.26
CA ALA A 121 11.45 17.02 4.48
C ALA A 121 12.79 16.39 4.86
N LEU A 122 13.83 17.20 5.03
CA LEU A 122 15.15 16.72 5.42
C LEU A 122 15.18 16.16 6.83
N SER A 123 14.49 16.83 7.79
CA SER A 123 14.35 16.34 9.16
C SER A 123 13.60 15.00 9.23
N GLU A 124 12.49 14.88 8.50
CA GLU A 124 11.70 13.64 8.47
C GLU A 124 12.43 12.51 7.77
N PHE A 125 13.18 12.80 6.69
CA PHE A 125 14.01 11.83 6.02
C PHE A 125 15.10 11.24 6.93
N GLU A 126 15.78 12.11 7.71
CA GLU A 126 16.74 11.68 8.73
C GLU A 126 16.08 10.82 9.81
N LEU A 127 14.90 11.24 10.32
CA LEU A 127 14.16 10.49 11.34
C LEU A 127 13.74 9.11 10.84
N MET A 128 13.34 9.00 9.58
CA MET A 128 12.96 7.73 8.97
C MET A 128 14.14 6.77 8.87
N LEU A 129 15.25 7.20 8.28
CA LEU A 129 16.42 6.34 7.99
C LEU A 129 17.30 6.11 9.22
N HIS A 130 17.73 7.17 9.91
CA HIS A 130 18.71 7.08 10.98
C HIS A 130 18.09 6.80 12.36
N ARG A 131 16.87 7.26 12.60
CA ARG A 131 16.20 7.10 13.90
C ARG A 131 15.16 5.99 13.91
N SER A 132 15.06 5.25 12.81
CA SER A 132 14.12 4.12 12.66
C SER A 132 12.69 4.48 13.08
N LYS A 133 12.21 5.66 12.74
CA LYS A 133 10.88 6.18 13.11
C LYS A 133 9.75 5.19 12.82
N PHE A 134 9.93 4.35 11.79
CA PHE A 134 8.98 3.30 11.41
C PHE A 134 9.58 1.88 11.51
N GLY A 135 10.61 1.69 12.35
CA GLY A 135 11.26 0.39 12.52
C GLY A 135 11.84 -0.15 11.20
N GLU A 136 11.64 -1.43 10.93
CA GLU A 136 12.13 -2.08 9.71
C GLU A 136 11.59 -1.44 8.42
N ALA A 137 10.34 -0.93 8.44
CA ALA A 137 9.75 -0.24 7.29
C ALA A 137 10.48 1.06 6.92
N GLY A 138 11.17 1.68 7.88
CA GLY A 138 11.94 2.91 7.66
C GLY A 138 13.37 2.71 7.15
N LYS A 139 13.85 1.48 7.00
CA LYS A 139 15.20 1.20 6.47
C LYS A 139 15.39 1.65 5.02
N LYS A 140 14.30 1.80 4.29
CA LYS A 140 14.25 2.36 2.95
C LYS A 140 13.14 3.42 2.90
N VAL A 141 13.43 4.54 2.26
CA VAL A 141 12.48 5.63 2.03
C VAL A 141 12.34 5.86 0.54
N VAL A 142 11.10 5.92 0.08
CA VAL A 142 10.75 6.33 -1.29
C VAL A 142 10.38 7.81 -1.23
N VAL A 143 11.10 8.63 -1.97
CA VAL A 143 10.82 10.06 -2.14
C VAL A 143 10.07 10.25 -3.44
N GLU A 144 8.90 10.88 -3.40
CA GLU A 144 8.01 11.01 -4.54
C GLU A 144 7.56 12.46 -4.77
N GLU A 145 7.21 12.78 -6.00
CA GLU A 145 6.46 14.00 -6.30
C GLU A 145 5.05 13.93 -5.68
N PHE A 146 4.52 15.08 -5.34
CA PHE A 146 3.14 15.21 -4.87
C PHE A 146 2.19 15.29 -6.06
N LEU A 147 1.32 14.30 -6.21
CA LEU A 147 0.26 14.30 -7.20
C LEU A 147 -0.97 15.05 -6.69
N LYS A 148 -1.43 16.01 -7.47
CA LYS A 148 -2.69 16.75 -7.20
C LYS A 148 -3.85 16.07 -7.91
N GLY A 149 -4.94 15.82 -7.18
CA GLY A 149 -6.12 15.20 -7.77
C GLY A 149 -7.12 14.74 -6.72
N ILE A 150 -8.17 14.09 -7.19
CA ILE A 150 -9.14 13.42 -6.33
C ILE A 150 -8.78 11.95 -6.30
N GLU A 151 -8.50 11.44 -5.10
CA GLU A 151 -8.21 10.03 -4.88
C GLU A 151 -9.47 9.18 -4.99
N LEU A 152 -9.35 8.03 -5.64
CA LEU A 152 -10.37 7.00 -5.65
C LEU A 152 -9.73 5.62 -5.70
N SER A 153 -10.44 4.62 -5.18
CA SER A 153 -10.05 3.22 -5.25
C SER A 153 -10.83 2.51 -6.35
N VAL A 154 -10.14 1.77 -7.19
CA VAL A 154 -10.72 0.85 -8.17
C VAL A 154 -10.40 -0.57 -7.75
N PHE A 155 -11.44 -1.39 -7.59
CA PHE A 155 -11.29 -2.77 -7.15
C PHE A 155 -11.46 -3.71 -8.32
N VAL A 156 -10.57 -4.69 -8.42
CA VAL A 156 -10.62 -5.72 -9.44
C VAL A 156 -10.57 -7.09 -8.78
N LEU A 157 -11.52 -7.93 -9.10
CA LEU A 157 -11.49 -9.34 -8.75
C LEU A 157 -11.02 -10.13 -9.97
N THR A 158 -10.01 -10.97 -9.81
CA THR A 158 -9.45 -11.76 -10.93
C THR A 158 -9.14 -13.19 -10.49
N ASP A 159 -9.24 -14.12 -11.45
CA ASP A 159 -8.80 -15.50 -11.35
C ASP A 159 -7.45 -15.75 -12.06
N GLY A 160 -6.84 -14.68 -12.60
CA GLY A 160 -5.60 -14.71 -13.37
C GLY A 160 -5.80 -14.75 -14.89
N GLU A 161 -6.98 -15.11 -15.38
CA GLU A 161 -7.36 -15.12 -16.81
C GLU A 161 -8.45 -14.09 -17.09
N ASN A 162 -9.44 -14.02 -16.20
CA ASN A 162 -10.56 -13.10 -16.29
C ASN A 162 -10.52 -12.08 -15.16
N TYR A 163 -11.25 -10.99 -15.34
CA TYR A 163 -11.40 -10.00 -14.28
C TYR A 163 -12.79 -9.38 -14.25
N LEU A 164 -13.20 -8.95 -13.06
CA LEU A 164 -14.41 -8.19 -12.82
C LEU A 164 -14.06 -6.91 -12.09
N VAL A 165 -14.42 -5.76 -12.69
CA VAL A 165 -14.25 -4.46 -12.04
C VAL A 165 -15.44 -4.23 -11.12
N LEU A 166 -15.17 -4.05 -9.84
CA LEU A 166 -16.15 -3.74 -8.81
C LEU A 166 -16.46 -2.22 -8.77
N PRO A 167 -17.54 -1.80 -8.09
CA PRO A 167 -17.82 -0.38 -7.91
C PRO A 167 -16.63 0.34 -7.25
N SER A 168 -16.24 1.47 -7.84
CA SER A 168 -15.18 2.31 -7.26
C SER A 168 -15.62 2.96 -5.96
N ALA A 169 -14.68 3.24 -5.08
CA ALA A 169 -14.93 3.92 -3.82
C ALA A 169 -13.96 5.08 -3.61
N LYS A 170 -14.40 6.07 -2.84
CA LYS A 170 -13.53 7.09 -2.25
C LYS A 170 -13.56 6.90 -0.75
N ASP A 171 -12.41 6.71 -0.17
CA ASP A 171 -12.23 6.72 1.28
C ASP A 171 -11.80 8.11 1.78
N TYR A 172 -12.07 8.36 3.05
CA TYR A 172 -11.71 9.57 3.76
C TYR A 172 -10.80 9.17 4.91
N LYS A 173 -9.54 9.60 4.83
CA LYS A 173 -8.48 9.17 5.76
C LYS A 173 -8.17 10.20 6.84
N ARG A 174 -8.42 11.49 6.57
CA ARG A 174 -8.03 12.56 7.48
C ARG A 174 -9.04 12.76 8.58
N ILE A 175 -8.54 13.04 9.79
CA ILE A 175 -9.36 13.16 11.00
C ILE A 175 -10.19 14.45 11.04
N GLY A 176 -9.73 15.49 10.38
CA GLY A 176 -10.33 16.84 10.43
C GLY A 176 -11.32 17.08 9.30
N GLU A 177 -12.25 17.99 9.57
CA GLU A 177 -13.22 18.47 8.60
C GLU A 177 -12.51 19.16 7.40
N GLY A 178 -13.08 19.02 6.20
CA GLY A 178 -12.46 19.59 4.99
C GLY A 178 -11.19 18.88 4.54
N ASP A 179 -11.03 17.58 4.86
CA ASP A 179 -9.85 16.77 4.51
C ASP A 179 -8.54 17.33 5.10
N THR A 180 -8.57 17.65 6.40
CA THR A 180 -7.46 18.21 7.16
C THR A 180 -6.98 17.31 8.28
N GLY A 181 -5.80 17.62 8.86
CA GLY A 181 -5.24 16.89 9.98
C GLY A 181 -4.49 15.62 9.58
N LEU A 182 -4.26 14.74 10.55
CA LEU A 182 -3.49 13.50 10.37
C LEU A 182 -4.31 12.42 9.67
N ASN A 183 -3.62 11.56 8.96
CA ASN A 183 -4.21 10.34 8.38
C ASN A 183 -4.59 9.34 9.48
N THR A 184 -5.72 8.68 9.29
CA THR A 184 -6.23 7.58 10.12
C THR A 184 -6.28 6.30 9.29
N GLY A 185 -6.72 5.21 9.90
CA GLY A 185 -7.04 3.96 9.18
C GLY A 185 -8.32 4.03 8.32
N GLY A 186 -9.07 5.13 8.40
CA GLY A 186 -10.29 5.41 7.64
C GLY A 186 -11.36 6.03 8.52
N MET A 187 -11.96 7.13 8.05
CA MET A 187 -13.06 7.84 8.70
C MET A 187 -14.42 7.52 8.06
N GLY A 188 -14.40 6.96 6.85
CA GLY A 188 -15.57 6.58 6.10
C GLY A 188 -15.26 6.35 4.63
N ALA A 189 -16.20 5.80 3.89
CA ALA A 189 -16.09 5.59 2.45
C ALA A 189 -17.42 5.82 1.75
N VAL A 190 -17.37 6.23 0.49
CA VAL A 190 -18.53 6.40 -0.40
C VAL A 190 -18.33 5.55 -1.65
N SER A 191 -19.34 4.73 -1.97
CA SER A 191 -19.37 3.93 -3.19
C SER A 191 -20.84 3.86 -3.70
N PRO A 192 -21.08 3.90 -5.02
CA PRO A 192 -20.14 4.25 -6.07
C PRO A 192 -19.75 5.72 -6.05
N VAL A 193 -18.63 6.06 -6.70
CA VAL A 193 -18.12 7.45 -6.75
C VAL A 193 -18.73 8.20 -7.94
N PRO A 194 -19.48 9.29 -7.74
CA PRO A 194 -20.21 9.97 -8.82
C PRO A 194 -19.32 10.55 -9.93
N PHE A 195 -18.09 10.94 -9.60
CA PHE A 195 -17.13 11.52 -10.57
C PHE A 195 -16.31 10.48 -11.33
N ALA A 196 -16.41 9.20 -10.99
CA ALA A 196 -15.69 8.09 -11.65
C ALA A 196 -16.59 7.49 -12.75
N ASP A 197 -16.66 8.16 -13.90
CA ASP A 197 -17.37 7.67 -15.09
C ASP A 197 -16.61 6.48 -15.75
N GLU A 198 -17.31 5.76 -16.64
CA GLU A 198 -16.75 4.61 -17.35
C GLU A 198 -15.52 4.95 -18.21
N LYS A 199 -15.43 6.19 -18.72
CA LYS A 199 -14.26 6.63 -19.50
C LYS A 199 -13.02 6.80 -18.62
N LYS A 200 -13.19 7.23 -17.37
CA LYS A 200 -12.09 7.36 -16.42
C LYS A 200 -11.64 5.99 -15.91
N LYS A 201 -12.59 5.09 -15.61
CA LYS A 201 -12.28 3.71 -15.19
C LYS A 201 -11.47 2.93 -16.23
N LYS A 202 -11.72 3.14 -17.53
CA LYS A 202 -10.96 2.50 -18.62
C LYS A 202 -9.52 2.99 -18.77
N LYS A 203 -9.11 4.04 -18.06
CA LYS A 203 -7.75 4.56 -18.08
C LYS A 203 -6.90 4.04 -16.90
N VAL A 204 -7.52 3.40 -15.95
CA VAL A 204 -6.90 2.73 -14.81
C VAL A 204 -6.75 1.24 -15.09
#